data_7532111b66e5719fa20b6d9ddb1fbb52
#
_entry.id   7532111b66e5719fa20b6d9ddb1fbb52
#
_cell.length_a   1.000
_cell.length_b   1.000
_cell.length_c   1.000
_cell.angle_alpha   90.00
_cell.angle_beta   90.00
_cell.angle_gamma   90.00
#
_symmetry.space_group_name_H-M   'P 1'
#
loop_
_entity.id
_entity.type
_entity.pdbx_description
1 polymer ?
#
loop_
_entity_poly.entity_id
_entity_poly.type
_entity_poly.pdbx_seq_one_letter_code
_entity_poly.pdbx_strand_id
1 'polypeptide(L)'
;MVKMSVARAFALGFVGVVISAGFARAQEDFPFEHELLLDAHPMKGSKRIPILTVEPDGTATIDLWCNSMQAQINVKGEAISISAGEKGSQSCAPERQQADDDLAAALVAVTSWRWDGENLLLIGPKTLRFRQQTN
;
A
#
# COMPACT_ATOMS: atom_id res chain seq x y z
N MET A 1 34.81 58.71 -52.31
CA MET A 1 34.85 57.95 -51.00
C MET A 1 33.51 57.36 -50.77
N VAL A 2 33.41 56.08 -50.95
CA VAL A 2 32.17 55.34 -50.70
C VAL A 2 32.31 54.68 -49.36
N LYS A 3 31.48 55.05 -48.38
CA LYS A 3 31.38 54.36 -47.09
C LYS A 3 30.37 53.25 -47.22
N MET A 4 30.85 52.04 -47.23
CA MET A 4 29.98 50.84 -47.10
C MET A 4 29.58 50.63 -45.64
N SER A 5 28.30 50.80 -45.33
CA SER A 5 27.73 50.41 -44.10
C SER A 5 27.36 48.92 -44.16
N VAL A 6 28.04 48.10 -43.38
CA VAL A 6 27.69 46.68 -43.19
C VAL A 6 26.64 46.59 -42.11
N ALA A 7 25.41 46.33 -42.51
CA ALA A 7 24.36 45.97 -41.57
C ALA A 7 24.56 44.51 -41.14
N ARG A 8 24.98 44.34 -39.94
CA ARG A 8 24.97 42.99 -39.30
C ARG A 8 23.56 42.69 -38.76
N ALA A 9 22.91 41.81 -39.45
CA ALA A 9 21.67 41.22 -38.93
C ALA A 9 22.03 40.20 -37.87
N PHE A 10 21.68 40.48 -36.62
CA PHE A 10 21.70 39.50 -35.55
C PHE A 10 20.40 38.69 -35.62
N ALA A 11 20.52 37.44 -36.06
CA ALA A 11 19.43 36.47 -35.90
C ALA A 11 19.45 35.98 -34.46
N LEU A 12 18.49 36.45 -33.64
CA LEU A 12 18.20 35.91 -32.33
C LEU A 12 17.46 34.60 -32.54
N GLY A 13 18.19 33.49 -32.42
CA GLY A 13 17.60 32.18 -32.35
C GLY A 13 16.91 31.98 -30.96
N PHE A 14 15.60 32.01 -30.96
CA PHE A 14 14.83 31.56 -29.80
C PHE A 14 14.98 30.04 -29.71
N VAL A 15 15.85 29.58 -28.80
CA VAL A 15 15.84 28.17 -28.34
C VAL A 15 14.66 28.01 -27.43
N GLY A 16 13.55 27.48 -27.96
CA GLY A 16 12.41 27.10 -27.17
C GLY A 16 12.79 25.92 -26.28
N VAL A 17 13.02 26.16 -24.99
CA VAL A 17 13.14 25.10 -23.99
C VAL A 17 11.75 24.54 -23.80
N VAL A 18 11.49 23.38 -24.40
CA VAL A 18 10.28 22.59 -24.09
C VAL A 18 10.51 21.96 -22.71
N ILE A 19 9.99 22.63 -21.68
CA ILE A 19 9.92 22.04 -20.34
C ILE A 19 8.79 21.02 -20.43
N SER A 20 9.14 19.77 -20.64
CA SER A 20 8.22 18.66 -20.45
C SER A 20 7.94 18.58 -18.95
N ALA A 21 6.85 19.20 -18.51
CA ALA A 21 6.31 18.96 -17.19
C ALA A 21 5.85 17.50 -17.14
N GLY A 22 6.73 16.62 -16.69
CA GLY A 22 6.35 15.27 -16.35
C GLY A 22 5.36 15.38 -15.18
N PHE A 23 4.10 15.07 -15.45
CA PHE A 23 3.15 14.86 -14.39
C PHE A 23 3.60 13.59 -13.66
N ALA A 24 4.38 13.76 -12.59
CA ALA A 24 4.56 12.72 -11.61
C ALA A 24 3.16 12.41 -11.07
N ARG A 25 2.59 11.26 -11.44
CA ARG A 25 1.42 10.75 -10.74
C ARG A 25 1.84 10.66 -9.28
N ALA A 26 1.18 11.43 -8.41
CA ALA A 26 1.33 11.25 -6.99
C ALA A 26 1.01 9.78 -6.72
N GLN A 27 2.04 8.99 -6.35
CA GLN A 27 1.87 7.65 -5.88
C GLN A 27 1.05 7.81 -4.60
N GLU A 28 -0.16 7.23 -4.57
CA GLU A 28 -0.95 7.21 -3.34
C GLU A 28 -0.09 6.52 -2.28
N ASP A 29 0.07 7.20 -1.17
CA ASP A 29 0.88 6.71 -0.08
C ASP A 29 0.23 5.48 0.57
N PHE A 30 1.05 4.69 1.25
CA PHE A 30 0.53 3.57 2.04
C PHE A 30 -0.41 4.10 3.13
N PRO A 31 -1.59 3.48 3.35
CA PRO A 31 -2.63 3.98 4.24
C PRO A 31 -2.33 3.72 5.73
N PHE A 32 -1.34 4.40 6.28
CA PHE A 32 -1.09 4.37 7.73
C PHE A 32 -2.26 4.98 8.51
N GLU A 33 -2.49 4.50 9.73
CA GLU A 33 -3.51 5.00 10.67
C GLU A 33 -4.97 4.80 10.20
N HIS A 34 -5.17 4.01 9.14
CA HIS A 34 -6.50 3.67 8.67
C HIS A 34 -6.82 2.20 8.95
N GLU A 35 -8.06 1.94 9.29
CA GLU A 35 -8.57 0.59 9.37
C GLU A 35 -8.79 0.02 7.97
N LEU A 36 -8.16 -1.10 7.71
CA LEU A 36 -8.22 -1.81 6.43
C LEU A 36 -8.97 -3.12 6.64
N LEU A 37 -10.16 -3.22 6.05
CA LEU A 37 -10.98 -4.42 6.14
C LEU A 37 -10.60 -5.39 5.02
N LEU A 38 -10.36 -6.65 5.40
CA LEU A 38 -10.18 -7.70 4.41
C LEU A 38 -11.46 -7.84 3.55
N ASP A 39 -11.27 -7.85 2.23
CA ASP A 39 -12.37 -8.05 1.30
C ASP A 39 -12.74 -9.54 1.24
N ALA A 40 -13.54 -9.95 2.21
CA ALA A 40 -13.97 -11.32 2.42
C ALA A 40 -15.36 -11.35 3.06
N HIS A 41 -16.01 -12.49 2.94
CA HIS A 41 -17.26 -12.74 3.66
C HIS A 41 -16.97 -13.22 5.07
N PRO A 42 -17.80 -12.86 6.07
CA PRO A 42 -17.70 -13.43 7.40
C PRO A 42 -17.81 -14.96 7.36
N MET A 43 -17.08 -15.62 8.27
CA MET A 43 -17.22 -17.06 8.43
C MET A 43 -18.59 -17.42 9.03
N LYS A 44 -19.06 -18.62 8.75
CA LYS A 44 -20.33 -19.14 9.27
C LYS A 44 -20.36 -19.03 10.80
N GLY A 45 -21.43 -18.44 11.33
CA GLY A 45 -21.61 -18.23 12.76
C GLY A 45 -20.83 -17.05 13.34
N SER A 46 -20.23 -16.20 12.49
CA SER A 46 -19.52 -15.00 12.90
C SER A 46 -19.92 -13.83 12.01
N LYS A 47 -19.83 -12.63 12.55
CA LYS A 47 -19.95 -11.37 11.78
C LYS A 47 -18.60 -10.70 11.60
N ARG A 48 -17.53 -11.29 12.13
CA ARG A 48 -16.20 -10.71 12.15
C ARG A 48 -15.55 -10.81 10.78
N ILE A 49 -14.95 -9.70 10.36
CA ILE A 49 -14.06 -9.62 9.19
C ILE A 49 -12.71 -9.11 9.69
N PRO A 50 -11.60 -9.71 9.27
CA PRO A 50 -10.27 -9.24 9.67
C PRO A 50 -10.00 -7.78 9.34
N ILE A 51 -9.32 -7.10 10.27
CA ILE A 51 -8.95 -5.69 10.16
C ILE A 51 -7.45 -5.57 10.38
N LEU A 52 -6.80 -4.85 9.47
CA LEU A 52 -5.39 -4.48 9.57
C LEU A 52 -5.28 -2.99 9.84
N THR A 53 -4.53 -2.60 10.86
CA THR A 53 -4.19 -1.21 11.15
C THR A 53 -2.68 -1.11 11.27
N VAL A 54 -2.07 -0.18 10.54
CA VAL A 54 -0.61 0.03 10.53
C VAL A 54 -0.32 1.45 10.99
N GLU A 55 0.48 1.57 12.04
CA GLU A 55 0.93 2.87 12.54
C GLU A 55 2.11 3.40 11.71
N PRO A 56 2.37 4.73 11.72
CA PRO A 56 3.48 5.31 10.96
C PRO A 56 4.86 4.76 11.31
N ASP A 57 5.05 4.25 12.53
CA ASP A 57 6.30 3.61 12.98
C ASP A 57 6.47 2.16 12.51
N GLY A 58 5.46 1.63 11.81
CA GLY A 58 5.44 0.27 11.30
C GLY A 58 4.84 -0.77 12.24
N THR A 59 4.52 -0.41 13.49
CA THR A 59 3.75 -1.31 14.35
C THR A 59 2.37 -1.55 13.75
N ALA A 60 1.93 -2.80 13.75
CA ALA A 60 0.64 -3.17 13.19
C ALA A 60 -0.15 -4.05 14.15
N THR A 61 -1.45 -3.90 14.09
CA THR A 61 -2.41 -4.77 14.76
C THR A 61 -3.29 -5.41 13.71
N ILE A 62 -3.43 -6.70 13.76
CA ILE A 62 -4.29 -7.46 12.88
C ILE A 62 -5.33 -8.19 13.72
N ASP A 63 -6.58 -7.77 13.60
CA ASP A 63 -7.70 -8.55 14.09
C ASP A 63 -7.98 -9.64 13.06
N LEU A 64 -7.63 -10.88 13.41
CA LEU A 64 -7.83 -12.04 12.55
C LEU A 64 -9.29 -12.49 12.62
N TRP A 65 -9.58 -13.71 12.21
CA TRP A 65 -10.93 -14.26 12.26
C TRP A 65 -11.41 -14.55 13.68
N CYS A 66 -10.50 -14.86 14.60
CA CYS A 66 -10.80 -15.12 16.01
C CYS A 66 -9.84 -14.40 16.95
N ASN A 67 -8.54 -14.55 16.77
CA ASN A 67 -7.51 -13.89 17.58
C ASN A 67 -7.07 -12.56 16.98
N SER A 68 -6.31 -11.82 17.75
CA SER A 68 -5.58 -10.65 17.28
C SER A 68 -4.08 -10.94 17.26
N MET A 69 -3.36 -10.35 16.34
CA MET A 69 -1.92 -10.51 16.16
C MET A 69 -1.25 -9.15 16.10
N GLN A 70 -0.10 -9.02 16.72
CA GLN A 70 0.81 -7.89 16.52
C GLN A 70 1.77 -8.21 15.38
N ALA A 71 2.22 -7.21 14.66
CA ALA A 71 3.19 -7.36 13.60
C ALA A 71 4.07 -6.12 13.48
N GLN A 72 5.20 -6.27 12.81
CA GLN A 72 6.05 -5.17 12.37
C GLN A 72 6.01 -5.13 10.85
N ILE A 73 5.66 -3.98 10.30
CA ILE A 73 5.54 -3.77 8.86
C ILE A 73 6.55 -2.71 8.42
N ASN A 74 7.35 -3.03 7.43
CA ASN A 74 8.27 -2.09 6.79
C ASN A 74 7.81 -1.84 5.36
N VAL A 75 7.58 -0.57 5.03
CA VAL A 75 7.17 -0.13 3.70
C VAL A 75 8.28 0.70 3.09
N LYS A 76 8.76 0.29 1.90
CA LYS A 76 9.76 1.02 1.11
C LYS A 76 9.28 1.11 -0.34
N GLY A 77 8.72 2.26 -0.72
CA GLY A 77 8.07 2.38 -2.02
C GLY A 77 6.97 1.33 -2.17
N GLU A 78 7.05 0.51 -3.19
CA GLU A 78 6.10 -0.59 -3.43
C GLU A 78 6.48 -1.89 -2.71
N ALA A 79 7.67 -1.97 -2.14
CA ALA A 79 8.10 -3.12 -1.36
C ALA A 79 7.52 -3.04 0.06
N ILE A 80 7.12 -4.18 0.57
CA ILE A 80 6.60 -4.33 1.93
C ILE A 80 7.13 -5.62 2.53
N SER A 81 7.44 -5.60 3.82
CA SER A 81 7.75 -6.80 4.58
C SER A 81 6.95 -6.80 5.88
N ILE A 82 6.38 -7.93 6.21
CA ILE A 82 5.55 -8.13 7.40
C ILE A 82 6.18 -9.23 8.25
N SER A 83 6.54 -8.90 9.49
CA SER A 83 7.04 -9.84 10.47
C SER A 83 5.99 -10.06 11.54
N ALA A 84 5.60 -11.30 11.77
CA ALA A 84 4.63 -11.64 12.81
C ALA A 84 5.22 -11.42 14.20
N GLY A 85 4.43 -10.79 15.06
CA GLY A 85 4.69 -10.65 16.48
C GLY A 85 3.84 -11.59 17.32
N GLU A 86 3.47 -11.14 18.49
CA GLU A 86 2.62 -11.92 19.39
C GLU A 86 1.21 -12.11 18.82
N LYS A 87 0.70 -13.30 18.96
CA LYS A 87 -0.67 -13.70 18.63
C LYS A 87 -1.42 -14.06 19.91
N GLY A 88 -2.66 -13.60 20.01
CA GLY A 88 -3.53 -13.99 21.11
C GLY A 88 -3.76 -15.50 21.17
N SER A 89 -4.06 -15.98 22.35
CA SER A 89 -4.30 -17.41 22.63
C SER A 89 -5.76 -17.71 23.00
N GLN A 90 -6.68 -16.91 22.49
CA GLN A 90 -8.09 -17.12 22.71
C GLN A 90 -8.52 -18.47 22.13
N SER A 91 -9.37 -19.19 22.85
CA SER A 91 -9.92 -20.44 22.36
C SER A 91 -10.89 -20.18 21.20
N CYS A 92 -10.59 -20.78 20.06
CA CYS A 92 -11.36 -20.64 18.82
C CYS A 92 -11.87 -21.98 18.33
N ALA A 93 -13.00 -21.96 17.62
CA ALA A 93 -13.43 -23.12 16.85
C ALA A 93 -12.33 -23.53 15.86
N PRO A 94 -12.12 -24.82 15.57
CA PRO A 94 -11.02 -25.29 14.74
C PRO A 94 -10.94 -24.60 13.37
N GLU A 95 -12.06 -24.36 12.72
CA GLU A 95 -12.11 -23.69 11.40
C GLU A 95 -11.62 -22.25 11.48
N ARG A 96 -11.92 -21.53 12.55
CA ARG A 96 -11.47 -20.15 12.76
C ARG A 96 -9.99 -20.10 13.13
N GLN A 97 -9.54 -21.07 13.93
CA GLN A 97 -8.12 -21.20 14.26
C GLN A 97 -7.29 -21.43 12.98
N GLN A 98 -7.74 -22.33 12.12
CA GLN A 98 -7.08 -22.58 10.85
C GLN A 98 -7.10 -21.34 9.95
N ALA A 99 -8.22 -20.62 9.90
CA ALA A 99 -8.34 -19.39 9.12
C ALA A 99 -7.41 -18.29 9.65
N ASP A 100 -7.22 -18.19 10.97
CA ASP A 100 -6.24 -17.28 11.57
C ASP A 100 -4.82 -17.62 11.14
N ASP A 101 -4.45 -18.90 11.20
CA ASP A 101 -3.12 -19.37 10.83
C ASP A 101 -2.85 -19.14 9.33
N ASP A 102 -3.83 -19.39 8.48
CA ASP A 102 -3.72 -19.20 7.03
C ASP A 102 -3.57 -17.72 6.68
N LEU A 103 -4.34 -16.84 7.32
CA LEU A 103 -4.24 -15.39 7.08
C LEU A 103 -2.91 -14.83 7.60
N ALA A 104 -2.47 -15.24 8.77
CA ALA A 104 -1.17 -14.84 9.32
C ALA A 104 -0.03 -15.26 8.40
N ALA A 105 -0.05 -16.50 7.89
CA ALA A 105 0.94 -16.99 6.94
C ALA A 105 0.92 -16.22 5.60
N ALA A 106 -0.26 -15.90 5.09
CA ALA A 106 -0.41 -15.12 3.87
C ALA A 106 0.14 -13.69 4.03
N LEU A 107 -0.10 -13.05 5.18
CA LEU A 107 0.42 -11.73 5.49
C LEU A 107 1.95 -11.70 5.55
N VAL A 108 2.57 -12.66 6.21
CA VAL A 108 4.03 -12.75 6.33
C VAL A 108 4.71 -13.02 4.98
N ALA A 109 3.99 -13.63 4.04
CA ALA A 109 4.49 -13.97 2.72
C ALA A 109 4.37 -12.83 1.68
N VAL A 110 3.72 -11.71 2.01
CA VAL A 110 3.61 -10.58 1.07
C VAL A 110 4.97 -9.91 0.87
N THR A 111 5.21 -9.42 -0.35
CA THR A 111 6.47 -8.78 -0.73
C THR A 111 6.29 -7.40 -1.35
N SER A 112 5.10 -7.09 -1.85
CA SER A 112 4.77 -5.82 -2.46
C SER A 112 3.33 -5.41 -2.20
N TRP A 113 3.04 -4.15 -2.45
CA TRP A 113 1.70 -3.60 -2.31
C TRP A 113 1.42 -2.62 -3.43
N ARG A 114 0.15 -2.43 -3.73
CA ARG A 114 -0.32 -1.38 -4.65
C ARG A 114 -1.80 -1.09 -4.43
N TRP A 115 -2.22 0.05 -4.91
CA TRP A 115 -3.64 0.37 -5.02
C TRP A 115 -4.24 -0.23 -6.30
N ASP A 116 -5.46 -0.70 -6.17
CA ASP A 116 -6.33 -1.11 -7.27
C ASP A 116 -7.68 -0.40 -7.07
N GLY A 117 -7.83 0.79 -7.67
CA GLY A 117 -8.92 1.68 -7.34
C GLY A 117 -8.86 2.09 -5.87
N GLU A 118 -9.91 1.82 -5.12
CA GLU A 118 -10.00 2.12 -3.68
C GLU A 118 -9.53 0.96 -2.78
N ASN A 119 -9.05 -0.12 -3.40
CA ASN A 119 -8.60 -1.30 -2.67
C ASN A 119 -7.08 -1.34 -2.57
N LEU A 120 -6.58 -1.66 -1.39
CA LEU A 120 -5.18 -1.97 -1.17
C LEU A 120 -4.94 -3.44 -1.46
N LEU A 121 -4.00 -3.74 -2.33
CA LEU A 121 -3.54 -5.11 -2.58
C LEU A 121 -2.22 -5.34 -1.87
N LEU A 122 -2.17 -6.38 -1.06
CA LEU A 122 -0.94 -6.94 -0.52
C LEU A 122 -0.60 -8.18 -1.34
N ILE A 123 0.53 -8.13 -2.04
CA ILE A 123 0.88 -9.08 -3.08
C ILE A 123 1.95 -10.03 -2.58
N GLY A 124 1.66 -11.31 -2.63
CA GLY A 124 2.55 -12.43 -2.32
C GLY A 124 2.10 -13.64 -3.12
N PRO A 125 2.46 -14.86 -2.69
CA PRO A 125 1.93 -16.08 -3.29
C PRO A 125 0.40 -16.11 -3.29
N LYS A 126 -0.20 -15.51 -2.28
CA LYS A 126 -1.62 -15.18 -2.21
C LYS A 126 -1.78 -13.66 -2.13
N THR A 127 -2.59 -13.10 -3.01
CA THR A 127 -2.92 -11.67 -2.96
C THR A 127 -4.05 -11.43 -1.99
N LEU A 128 -3.84 -10.50 -1.06
CA LEU A 128 -4.84 -10.07 -0.10
C LEU A 128 -5.37 -8.70 -0.52
N ARG A 129 -6.69 -8.57 -0.59
CA ARG A 129 -7.38 -7.32 -0.93
C ARG A 129 -8.02 -6.75 0.32
N PHE A 130 -7.74 -5.48 0.58
CA PHE A 130 -8.33 -4.74 1.69
C PHE A 130 -9.08 -3.52 1.19
N ARG A 131 -10.16 -3.18 1.86
CA ARG A 131 -10.90 -1.94 1.66
C ARG A 131 -10.59 -1.00 2.81
N GLN A 132 -10.35 0.26 2.50
CA GLN A 132 -10.26 1.29 3.52
C GLN A 132 -11.64 1.57 4.09
N GLN A 133 -11.76 1.55 5.41
CA GLN A 133 -13.00 1.95 6.07
C GLN A 133 -13.14 3.47 6.01
N THR A 134 -14.14 3.95 5.30
CA THR A 134 -14.52 5.36 5.29
C THR A 134 -15.57 5.60 6.37
N ASN A 135 -15.29 6.49 7.30
CA ASN A 135 -16.27 6.95 8.29
C ASN A 135 -17.28 7.89 7.64
#